data_1c209468b266df61a7271922523b653f
#
_entry.id   1c209468b266df61a7271922523b653f
#
_cell.length_a   1.000
_cell.length_b   1.000
_cell.length_c   1.000
_cell.angle_alpha   90.00
_cell.angle_beta   90.00
_cell.angle_gamma   90.00
#
_symmetry.space_group_name_H-M   'P 1'
#
loop_
_entity.id
_entity.type
_entity.pdbx_description
1 polymer ?
#
loop_
_entity_poly.entity_id
_entity_poly.type
_entity_poly.pdbx_seq_one_letter_code
_entity_poly.pdbx_strand_id
1 'polypeptide(L)'
;VVFHYAQEIFEGMKAYRTADDTVQLFRPDCNAKRFQDSADRLCIPKIPVEDYIQAVEALVDVDRDWVPHTDGASLYIRPFIFANDVGLGVHASKHYIFCIICAPSGAYYAEGINPVRIYVEDEYIRAAPGLTGFTKCGGNYAASIKAGELAEEQGYAQVLWLDGVEKKYVEEVGSMNIMFKIDGKVYTAATVGTVLPGVTRRSCIELLKDWGYEVVEGKIAIAD
;
A
#
# COMPACT_ATOMS: atom_id res chain seq x y z
N VAL A 1 17.59 -6.82 -15.32
CA VAL A 1 17.80 -6.47 -13.90
C VAL A 1 16.53 -6.71 -13.10
N VAL A 2 15.36 -6.18 -13.54
CA VAL A 2 14.09 -6.28 -12.77
C VAL A 2 13.71 -7.72 -12.44
N PHE A 3 13.78 -8.67 -13.38
CA PHE A 3 13.38 -10.06 -13.18
C PHE A 3 14.23 -10.83 -12.16
N HIS A 4 15.47 -10.40 -11.93
CA HIS A 4 16.38 -11.08 -11.01
C HIS A 4 16.52 -10.37 -9.67
N TYR A 5 16.40 -9.03 -9.66
CA TYR A 5 16.73 -8.19 -8.50
C TYR A 5 15.59 -7.27 -8.07
N ALA A 6 14.42 -7.40 -8.70
CA ALA A 6 13.20 -6.68 -8.35
C ALA A 6 13.40 -5.16 -8.13
N GLN A 7 14.28 -4.52 -8.94
CA GLN A 7 14.42 -3.07 -8.91
C GLN A 7 13.22 -2.44 -9.63
N GLU A 8 12.12 -2.34 -8.91
CA GLU A 8 10.85 -1.75 -9.34
C GLU A 8 10.07 -1.21 -8.13
N ILE A 9 9.20 -0.27 -8.38
CA ILE A 9 8.24 0.26 -7.42
C ILE A 9 6.89 0.46 -8.08
N PHE A 10 5.83 0.47 -7.28
CA PHE A 10 4.49 0.70 -7.78
C PHE A 10 3.66 1.53 -6.81
N GLU A 11 2.55 2.05 -7.32
CA GLU A 11 1.52 2.70 -6.53
C GLU A 11 0.16 2.04 -6.75
N GLY A 12 -0.78 2.32 -5.87
CA GLY A 12 -2.16 1.94 -5.98
C GLY A 12 -3.05 3.06 -5.52
N MET A 13 -3.90 3.53 -6.42
CA MET A 13 -4.91 4.54 -6.17
C MET A 13 -6.17 4.23 -6.95
N LYS A 14 -7.22 5.00 -6.75
CA LYS A 14 -8.52 4.73 -7.37
C LYS A 14 -9.13 6.01 -7.92
N ALA A 15 -9.83 5.86 -9.06
CA ALA A 15 -10.77 6.86 -9.54
C ALA A 15 -12.20 6.42 -9.20
N TYR A 16 -12.98 7.34 -8.69
CA TYR A 16 -14.36 7.11 -8.26
C TYR A 16 -15.31 7.96 -9.08
N ARG A 17 -16.46 7.38 -9.42
CA ARG A 17 -17.56 8.11 -10.01
C ARG A 17 -18.46 8.64 -8.91
N THR A 18 -18.75 9.92 -8.95
CA THR A 18 -19.61 10.61 -7.99
C THR A 18 -21.07 10.55 -8.41
N ALA A 19 -21.99 10.95 -7.53
CA ALA A 19 -23.43 10.93 -7.80
C ALA A 19 -23.85 11.89 -8.95
N ASP A 20 -23.07 12.91 -9.23
CA ASP A 20 -23.25 13.86 -10.34
C ASP A 20 -22.47 13.45 -11.61
N ASP A 21 -22.06 12.20 -11.70
CA ASP A 21 -21.33 11.58 -12.83
C ASP A 21 -19.95 12.20 -13.12
N THR A 22 -19.37 12.92 -12.16
CA THR A 22 -17.97 13.34 -12.27
C THR A 22 -17.02 12.23 -11.83
N VAL A 23 -15.78 12.25 -12.32
CA VAL A 23 -14.74 11.29 -11.93
C VAL A 23 -13.71 12.02 -11.05
N GLN A 24 -13.42 11.46 -9.89
CA GLN A 24 -12.53 12.06 -8.91
C GLN A 24 -11.42 11.10 -8.49
N LEU A 25 -10.22 11.67 -8.26
CA LEU A 25 -9.08 11.02 -7.63
C LEU A 25 -9.00 11.43 -6.15
N PHE A 26 -8.58 10.50 -5.29
CA PHE A 26 -8.40 10.78 -3.87
C PHE A 26 -6.93 11.00 -3.53
N ARG A 27 -6.53 12.24 -3.24
CA ARG A 27 -5.19 12.66 -2.78
C ARG A 27 -4.04 12.12 -3.65
N PRO A 28 -4.07 12.28 -5.00
CA PRO A 28 -3.06 11.74 -5.90
C PRO A 28 -1.65 12.29 -5.64
N ASP A 29 -1.53 13.52 -5.12
CA ASP A 29 -0.27 14.13 -4.69
C ASP A 29 0.43 13.32 -3.59
N CYS A 30 -0.33 12.71 -2.70
CA CYS A 30 0.20 11.87 -1.64
C CYS A 30 0.78 10.57 -2.18
N ASN A 31 0.14 9.96 -3.18
CA ASN A 31 0.67 8.79 -3.89
C ASN A 31 1.93 9.16 -4.67
N ALA A 32 1.93 10.29 -5.39
CA ALA A 32 3.09 10.77 -6.14
C ALA A 32 4.32 11.00 -5.23
N LYS A 33 4.14 11.62 -4.06
CA LYS A 33 5.20 11.82 -3.06
C LYS A 33 5.72 10.48 -2.51
N ARG A 34 4.83 9.54 -2.17
CA ARG A 34 5.25 8.21 -1.70
C ARG A 34 5.94 7.40 -2.80
N PHE A 35 5.57 7.59 -4.07
CA PHE A 35 6.27 7.02 -5.21
C PHE A 35 7.69 7.54 -5.30
N GLN A 36 7.92 8.83 -5.05
CA GLN A 36 9.27 9.41 -4.97
C GLN A 36 10.09 8.86 -3.79
N ASP A 37 9.47 8.66 -2.61
CA ASP A 37 10.14 8.07 -1.45
C ASP A 37 10.55 6.62 -1.74
N SER A 38 9.69 5.85 -2.41
CA SER A 38 9.99 4.49 -2.86
C SER A 38 11.10 4.47 -3.91
N ALA A 39 11.09 5.42 -4.85
CA ALA A 39 12.13 5.58 -5.88
C ALA A 39 13.49 5.87 -5.26
N ASP A 40 13.54 6.79 -4.30
CA ASP A 40 14.76 7.12 -3.56
C ASP A 40 15.41 5.90 -2.93
N ARG A 41 14.60 5.09 -2.21
CA ARG A 41 15.09 3.89 -1.52
C ARG A 41 15.72 2.86 -2.45
N LEU A 42 15.23 2.73 -3.68
CA LEU A 42 15.70 1.75 -4.66
C LEU A 42 16.62 2.35 -5.75
N CYS A 43 17.11 3.58 -5.57
CA CYS A 43 17.95 4.28 -6.52
C CYS A 43 17.30 4.40 -7.92
N ILE A 44 15.98 4.59 -7.95
CA ILE A 44 15.20 4.84 -9.17
C ILE A 44 15.03 6.36 -9.35
N PRO A 45 15.11 6.92 -10.57
CA PRO A 45 14.84 8.32 -10.81
C PRO A 45 13.46 8.75 -10.33
N LYS A 46 13.37 9.89 -9.64
CA LYS A 46 12.10 10.46 -9.16
C LYS A 46 11.36 11.12 -10.33
N ILE A 47 10.12 10.73 -10.54
CA ILE A 47 9.20 11.44 -11.43
C ILE A 47 8.67 12.66 -10.67
N PRO A 48 8.68 13.89 -11.25
CA PRO A 48 8.05 15.04 -10.63
C PRO A 48 6.58 14.79 -10.26
N VAL A 49 6.13 15.36 -9.15
CA VAL A 49 4.76 15.14 -8.65
C VAL A 49 3.72 15.55 -9.68
N GLU A 50 3.96 16.68 -10.33
CA GLU A 50 3.08 17.27 -11.35
C GLU A 50 2.98 16.37 -12.58
N ASP A 51 4.10 15.82 -13.06
CA ASP A 51 4.15 14.91 -14.21
C ASP A 51 3.44 13.59 -13.90
N TYR A 52 3.63 13.07 -12.68
CA TYR A 52 2.93 11.87 -12.21
C TYR A 52 1.41 12.08 -12.20
N ILE A 53 0.93 13.20 -11.62
CA ILE A 53 -0.50 13.52 -11.56
C ILE A 53 -1.07 13.71 -12.96
N GLN A 54 -0.40 14.48 -13.81
CA GLN A 54 -0.81 14.72 -15.19
C GLN A 54 -0.95 13.40 -15.98
N ALA A 55 0.00 12.48 -15.83
CA ALA A 55 -0.04 11.18 -16.49
C ALA A 55 -1.23 10.33 -16.01
N VAL A 56 -1.52 10.33 -14.70
CA VAL A 56 -2.68 9.63 -14.13
C VAL A 56 -3.99 10.24 -14.63
N GLU A 57 -4.12 11.55 -14.60
CA GLU A 57 -5.32 12.26 -15.04
C GLU A 57 -5.58 12.02 -16.54
N ALA A 58 -4.56 12.10 -17.38
CA ALA A 58 -4.67 11.86 -18.82
C ALA A 58 -5.16 10.43 -19.11
N LEU A 59 -4.63 9.41 -18.41
CA LEU A 59 -5.09 8.04 -18.60
C LEU A 59 -6.53 7.86 -18.12
N VAL A 60 -6.89 8.39 -16.96
CA VAL A 60 -8.26 8.29 -16.43
C VAL A 60 -9.26 9.01 -17.33
N ASP A 61 -8.87 10.11 -17.95
CA ASP A 61 -9.73 10.82 -18.90
C ASP A 61 -9.99 10.02 -20.17
N VAL A 62 -8.96 9.35 -20.71
CA VAL A 62 -9.08 8.45 -21.87
C VAL A 62 -9.94 7.24 -21.52
N ASP A 63 -9.75 6.65 -20.35
CA ASP A 63 -10.42 5.44 -19.87
C ASP A 63 -11.64 5.75 -18.99
N ARG A 64 -12.22 6.94 -19.08
CA ARG A 64 -13.31 7.43 -18.23
C ARG A 64 -14.51 6.48 -18.18
N ASP A 65 -14.83 5.86 -19.30
CA ASP A 65 -15.97 4.93 -19.40
C ASP A 65 -15.73 3.60 -18.65
N TRP A 66 -14.48 3.31 -18.30
CA TRP A 66 -14.13 2.16 -17.47
C TRP A 66 -14.30 2.41 -15.98
N VAL A 67 -14.54 3.65 -15.54
CA VAL A 67 -14.87 3.95 -14.15
C VAL A 67 -16.29 3.47 -13.86
N PRO A 68 -16.47 2.44 -13.01
CA PRO A 68 -17.78 1.81 -12.81
C PRO A 68 -18.83 2.77 -12.24
N HIS A 69 -20.09 2.55 -12.62
CA HIS A 69 -21.26 3.23 -12.05
C HIS A 69 -21.83 2.50 -10.82
N THR A 70 -21.36 1.30 -10.52
CA THR A 70 -21.83 0.50 -9.40
C THR A 70 -21.33 1.06 -8.08
N ASP A 71 -22.20 1.21 -7.10
CA ASP A 71 -21.84 1.65 -5.75
C ASP A 71 -20.76 0.77 -5.13
N GLY A 72 -19.75 1.41 -4.52
CA GLY A 72 -18.61 0.73 -3.91
C GLY A 72 -17.55 0.24 -4.90
N ALA A 73 -17.79 0.33 -6.21
CA ALA A 73 -16.80 0.02 -7.23
C ALA A 73 -15.96 1.26 -7.60
N SER A 74 -14.83 1.03 -8.26
CA SER A 74 -13.89 2.07 -8.65
C SER A 74 -13.01 1.60 -9.82
N LEU A 75 -12.36 2.51 -10.50
CA LEU A 75 -11.26 2.17 -11.39
C LEU A 75 -9.96 2.14 -10.58
N TYR A 76 -9.36 0.96 -10.42
CA TYR A 76 -8.06 0.82 -9.78
C TYR A 76 -6.95 1.26 -10.74
N ILE A 77 -6.05 2.12 -10.28
CA ILE A 77 -4.96 2.69 -11.06
C ILE A 77 -3.64 2.21 -10.46
N ARG A 78 -2.78 1.62 -11.30
CA ARG A 78 -1.48 1.06 -10.96
C ARG A 78 -0.35 1.76 -11.72
N PRO A 79 0.16 2.91 -11.24
CA PRO A 79 1.43 3.44 -11.70
C PRO A 79 2.58 2.57 -11.19
N PHE A 80 3.56 2.29 -12.04
CA PHE A 80 4.77 1.55 -11.66
C PHE A 80 5.94 1.94 -12.55
N ILE A 81 7.15 1.78 -12.01
CA ILE A 81 8.40 1.98 -12.73
C ILE A 81 9.34 0.82 -12.45
N PHE A 82 9.98 0.32 -13.47
CA PHE A 82 10.89 -0.80 -13.35
C PHE A 82 12.17 -0.62 -14.17
N ALA A 83 13.24 -1.22 -13.68
CA ALA A 83 14.56 -1.23 -14.33
C ALA A 83 14.53 -2.03 -15.64
N ASN A 84 15.10 -1.45 -16.72
CA ASN A 84 15.09 -2.04 -18.06
C ASN A 84 16.51 -2.31 -18.62
N ASP A 85 17.56 -2.19 -17.83
CA ASP A 85 18.91 -2.54 -18.30
C ASP A 85 19.04 -4.05 -18.51
N VAL A 86 19.83 -4.40 -19.50
CA VAL A 86 20.23 -5.79 -19.79
C VAL A 86 21.52 -6.09 -19.04
N GLY A 87 21.52 -7.15 -18.24
CA GLY A 87 22.70 -7.57 -17.47
C GLY A 87 22.37 -8.50 -16.32
N LEU A 88 23.41 -9.14 -15.76
CA LEU A 88 23.31 -10.08 -14.64
C LEU A 88 23.92 -9.54 -13.33
N GLY A 89 24.58 -8.38 -13.38
CA GLY A 89 25.17 -7.75 -12.20
C GLY A 89 24.15 -7.01 -11.34
N VAL A 90 24.35 -7.02 -10.02
CA VAL A 90 23.55 -6.21 -9.07
C VAL A 90 24.07 -4.79 -9.06
N HIS A 91 23.33 -3.87 -9.65
CA HIS A 91 23.63 -2.43 -9.67
C HIS A 91 22.35 -1.63 -9.90
N ALA A 92 22.36 -0.35 -9.58
CA ALA A 92 21.29 0.56 -9.97
C ALA A 92 21.24 0.66 -11.51
N SER A 93 20.08 0.44 -12.09
CA SER A 93 19.86 0.56 -13.55
C SER A 93 20.04 2.00 -14.02
N LYS A 94 20.34 2.17 -15.30
CA LYS A 94 20.43 3.49 -15.96
C LYS A 94 19.20 3.80 -16.81
N HIS A 95 18.42 2.77 -17.15
CA HIS A 95 17.23 2.90 -17.98
C HIS A 95 16.03 2.28 -17.24
N TYR A 96 14.91 2.98 -17.28
CA TYR A 96 13.68 2.60 -16.63
C TYR A 96 12.48 2.78 -17.57
N ILE A 97 11.43 2.03 -17.33
CA ILE A 97 10.15 2.20 -18.01
C ILE A 97 9.12 2.56 -16.94
N PHE A 98 8.46 3.71 -17.10
CA PHE A 98 7.30 4.11 -16.31
C PHE A 98 6.02 3.76 -17.07
N CYS A 99 5.10 3.10 -16.40
CA CYS A 99 3.81 2.68 -16.94
C CYS A 99 2.69 2.97 -15.95
N ILE A 100 1.50 3.18 -16.49
CA ILE A 100 0.26 3.22 -15.69
C ILE A 100 -0.73 2.26 -16.34
N ILE A 101 -1.34 1.38 -15.56
CA ILE A 101 -2.41 0.49 -16.01
C ILE A 101 -3.63 0.66 -15.12
N CYS A 102 -4.82 0.41 -15.65
CA CYS A 102 -6.08 0.52 -14.94
C CYS A 102 -6.89 -0.78 -15.03
N ALA A 103 -7.71 -1.02 -14.00
CA ALA A 103 -8.69 -2.11 -14.01
C ALA A 103 -9.93 -1.74 -13.17
N PRO A 104 -11.17 -2.00 -13.63
CA PRO A 104 -12.34 -1.92 -12.79
C PRO A 104 -12.21 -2.86 -11.58
N SER A 105 -12.59 -2.38 -10.40
CA SER A 105 -12.48 -3.12 -9.15
C SER A 105 -13.73 -2.92 -8.30
N GLY A 106 -14.25 -4.02 -7.77
CA GLY A 106 -15.32 -4.03 -6.76
C GLY A 106 -14.80 -3.86 -5.33
N ALA A 107 -15.61 -4.29 -4.35
CA ALA A 107 -15.22 -4.33 -2.95
C ALA A 107 -14.04 -5.29 -2.75
N TYR A 108 -13.11 -4.92 -1.84
CA TYR A 108 -11.91 -5.73 -1.56
C TYR A 108 -12.26 -7.08 -0.92
N TYR A 109 -13.22 -7.09 0.01
CA TYR A 109 -13.74 -8.32 0.61
C TYR A 109 -15.15 -8.62 0.05
N ALA A 110 -15.39 -9.86 -0.34
CA ALA A 110 -16.69 -10.30 -0.80
C ALA A 110 -17.77 -10.16 0.31
N GLU A 111 -17.35 -10.31 1.56
CA GLU A 111 -18.18 -10.15 2.77
C GLU A 111 -18.51 -8.67 3.07
N GLY A 112 -17.95 -7.73 2.32
CA GLY A 112 -18.10 -6.28 2.56
C GLY A 112 -17.45 -5.85 3.87
N ILE A 113 -18.25 -5.28 4.80
CA ILE A 113 -17.79 -4.80 6.11
C ILE A 113 -17.92 -5.86 7.24
N ASN A 114 -18.24 -7.10 6.92
CA ASN A 114 -18.33 -8.16 7.92
C ASN A 114 -16.95 -8.48 8.51
N PRO A 115 -16.88 -8.87 9.79
CA PRO A 115 -15.64 -9.28 10.42
C PRO A 115 -15.00 -10.48 9.71
N VAL A 116 -13.67 -10.45 9.59
CA VAL A 116 -12.88 -11.57 9.05
C VAL A 116 -11.90 -12.08 10.09
N ARG A 117 -11.47 -13.34 9.95
CA ARG A 117 -10.46 -13.93 10.82
C ARG A 117 -9.07 -13.56 10.34
N ILE A 118 -8.23 -13.11 11.26
CA ILE A 118 -6.84 -12.71 11.00
C ILE A 118 -5.90 -13.64 11.78
N TYR A 119 -4.88 -14.17 11.11
CA TYR A 119 -3.85 -14.99 11.73
C TYR A 119 -2.72 -14.11 12.25
N VAL A 120 -2.33 -14.28 13.51
CA VAL A 120 -1.14 -13.59 14.06
C VAL A 120 0.10 -14.39 13.67
N GLU A 121 0.97 -13.78 12.87
CA GLU A 121 2.17 -14.42 12.34
C GLU A 121 3.35 -14.24 13.28
N ASP A 122 3.90 -15.34 13.77
CA ASP A 122 5.01 -15.36 14.72
C ASP A 122 6.28 -16.03 14.16
N GLU A 123 6.21 -16.66 12.97
CA GLU A 123 7.35 -17.28 12.29
C GLU A 123 7.98 -16.34 11.25
N TYR A 124 7.17 -15.89 10.28
CA TYR A 124 7.64 -15.01 9.21
C TYR A 124 7.54 -13.54 9.60
N ILE A 125 8.33 -12.70 8.95
CA ILE A 125 8.27 -11.24 9.10
C ILE A 125 8.03 -10.57 7.75
N ARG A 126 7.27 -9.48 7.74
CA ARG A 126 7.03 -8.68 6.55
C ARG A 126 8.19 -7.71 6.27
N ALA A 127 8.77 -7.16 7.32
CA ALA A 127 9.77 -6.10 7.25
C ALA A 127 10.73 -6.15 8.44
N ALA A 128 11.92 -5.59 8.26
CA ALA A 128 12.88 -5.37 9.33
C ALA A 128 13.49 -3.97 9.22
N PRO A 129 13.99 -3.38 10.33
CA PRO A 129 14.67 -2.08 10.31
C PRO A 129 15.83 -2.05 9.30
N GLY A 130 15.92 -0.96 8.51
CA GLY A 130 16.97 -0.79 7.51
C GLY A 130 16.69 -1.48 6.15
N LEU A 131 15.64 -2.30 6.03
CA LEU A 131 15.21 -2.90 4.77
C LEU A 131 14.22 -1.99 4.02
N THR A 132 13.31 -2.58 3.28
CA THR A 132 12.40 -1.90 2.34
C THR A 132 10.95 -1.81 2.84
N GLY A 133 10.68 -2.09 4.11
CA GLY A 133 9.31 -2.22 4.64
C GLY A 133 8.40 -1.01 4.40
N PHE A 134 8.96 0.21 4.44
CA PHE A 134 8.24 1.46 4.16
C PHE A 134 8.12 1.78 2.66
N THR A 135 8.78 1.00 1.80
CA THR A 135 8.86 1.18 0.35
C THR A 135 7.77 0.36 -0.33
N LYS A 136 7.13 0.90 -1.35
CA LYS A 136 6.12 0.17 -2.11
C LYS A 136 6.78 -0.53 -3.30
N CYS A 137 7.48 -1.65 -3.04
CA CYS A 137 8.23 -2.44 -4.02
C CYS A 137 7.86 -3.92 -3.96
N GLY A 138 7.97 -4.63 -5.09
CA GLY A 138 7.49 -6.01 -5.24
C GLY A 138 8.14 -7.03 -4.31
N GLY A 139 9.40 -6.81 -3.91
CA GLY A 139 10.10 -7.70 -2.98
C GLY A 139 9.38 -7.87 -1.63
N ASN A 140 8.77 -6.81 -1.09
CA ASN A 140 8.00 -6.89 0.15
C ASN A 140 6.75 -7.78 -0.01
N TYR A 141 6.11 -7.74 -1.18
CA TYR A 141 4.91 -8.51 -1.46
C TYR A 141 5.25 -9.98 -1.75
N ALA A 142 6.30 -10.22 -2.52
CA ALA A 142 6.78 -11.58 -2.77
C ALA A 142 7.15 -12.31 -1.46
N ALA A 143 7.81 -11.64 -0.53
CA ALA A 143 8.16 -12.20 0.77
C ALA A 143 6.94 -12.54 1.65
N SER A 144 5.79 -11.91 1.43
CA SER A 144 4.57 -12.15 2.22
C SER A 144 3.72 -13.32 1.73
N ILE A 145 3.96 -13.84 0.51
CA ILE A 145 3.09 -14.85 -0.14
C ILE A 145 3.00 -16.11 0.71
N LYS A 146 4.12 -16.67 1.17
CA LYS A 146 4.13 -17.94 1.90
C LYS A 146 3.27 -17.89 3.17
N ALA A 147 3.40 -16.84 3.98
CA ALA A 147 2.59 -16.70 5.18
C ALA A 147 1.10 -16.50 4.85
N GLY A 148 0.81 -15.76 3.77
CA GLY A 148 -0.57 -15.59 3.28
C GLY A 148 -1.23 -16.91 2.91
N GLU A 149 -0.56 -17.73 2.11
CA GLU A 149 -1.04 -19.07 1.71
C GLU A 149 -1.30 -19.99 2.93
N LEU A 150 -0.35 -20.03 3.88
CA LEU A 150 -0.50 -20.84 5.09
C LEU A 150 -1.68 -20.37 5.98
N ALA A 151 -1.94 -19.08 6.03
CA ALA A 151 -3.06 -18.53 6.76
C ALA A 151 -4.39 -18.86 6.06
N GLU A 152 -4.45 -18.76 4.73
CA GLU A 152 -5.62 -19.09 3.92
C GLU A 152 -5.97 -20.59 4.03
N GLU A 153 -4.99 -21.49 3.97
CA GLU A 153 -5.16 -22.94 4.18
C GLU A 153 -5.82 -23.26 5.54
N GLN A 154 -5.62 -22.40 6.55
CA GLN A 154 -6.23 -22.51 7.88
C GLN A 154 -7.56 -21.73 8.02
N GLY A 155 -8.07 -21.13 6.93
CA GLY A 155 -9.33 -20.40 6.91
C GLY A 155 -9.25 -18.99 7.49
N TYR A 156 -8.08 -18.34 7.50
CA TYR A 156 -7.90 -16.95 7.83
C TYR A 156 -7.89 -16.10 6.56
N ALA A 157 -8.45 -14.90 6.62
CA ALA A 157 -8.50 -13.98 5.49
C ALA A 157 -7.19 -13.23 5.27
N GLN A 158 -6.41 -13.00 6.33
CA GLN A 158 -5.17 -12.21 6.31
C GLN A 158 -4.23 -12.60 7.44
N VAL A 159 -3.01 -12.12 7.34
CA VAL A 159 -1.93 -12.25 8.34
C VAL A 159 -1.76 -10.92 9.07
N LEU A 160 -1.73 -10.93 10.40
CA LEU A 160 -1.28 -9.81 11.23
C LEU A 160 0.24 -9.94 11.42
N TRP A 161 0.97 -8.97 10.91
CA TRP A 161 2.42 -8.93 10.99
C TRP A 161 2.89 -8.31 12.30
N LEU A 162 3.85 -8.97 12.93
CA LEU A 162 4.58 -8.45 14.08
C LEU A 162 5.93 -7.86 13.63
N ASP A 163 6.51 -7.00 14.46
CA ASP A 163 7.81 -6.40 14.22
C ASP A 163 8.92 -7.46 14.03
N GLY A 164 9.84 -7.19 13.13
CA GLY A 164 10.88 -8.14 12.75
C GLY A 164 12.03 -8.32 13.75
N VAL A 165 11.99 -7.68 14.90
CA VAL A 165 13.05 -7.74 15.93
C VAL A 165 12.60 -8.50 17.16
N GLU A 166 11.52 -8.05 17.79
CA GLU A 166 11.01 -8.60 19.04
C GLU A 166 9.83 -9.57 18.83
N LYS A 167 9.19 -9.52 17.63
CA LYS A 167 7.96 -10.26 17.30
C LYS A 167 6.86 -10.04 18.35
N LYS A 168 6.74 -8.83 18.79
CA LYS A 168 5.87 -8.42 19.89
C LYS A 168 4.90 -7.33 19.52
N TYR A 169 5.30 -6.42 18.62
CA TYR A 169 4.53 -5.23 18.30
C TYR A 169 3.87 -5.37 16.94
N VAL A 170 2.60 -5.01 16.89
CA VAL A 170 1.81 -5.04 15.66
C VAL A 170 2.32 -4.00 14.67
N GLU A 171 2.48 -4.38 13.41
CA GLU A 171 2.85 -3.48 12.32
C GLU A 171 1.73 -3.31 11.28
N GLU A 172 1.36 -4.37 10.57
CA GLU A 172 0.38 -4.32 9.48
C GLU A 172 -0.46 -5.60 9.40
N VAL A 173 -1.56 -5.58 8.64
CA VAL A 173 -2.37 -6.75 8.32
C VAL A 173 -2.32 -6.98 6.82
N GLY A 174 -1.76 -8.12 6.38
CA GLY A 174 -1.56 -8.39 4.96
C GLY A 174 -0.77 -7.26 4.30
N SER A 175 -1.39 -6.56 3.36
CA SER A 175 -0.85 -5.38 2.68
C SER A 175 -1.50 -4.06 3.14
N MET A 176 -2.12 -4.04 4.33
CA MET A 176 -2.90 -2.91 4.85
C MET A 176 -2.36 -2.44 6.19
N ASN A 177 -2.46 -1.13 6.45
CA ASN A 177 -2.33 -0.60 7.80
C ASN A 177 -3.54 -1.01 8.65
N ILE A 178 -3.36 -1.06 9.97
CA ILE A 178 -4.40 -1.40 10.93
C ILE A 178 -4.55 -0.34 12.00
N MET A 179 -5.75 -0.19 12.52
CA MET A 179 -6.09 0.65 13.66
C MET A 179 -6.90 -0.15 14.67
N PHE A 180 -6.65 0.06 15.95
CA PHE A 180 -7.39 -0.53 17.05
C PHE A 180 -8.07 0.56 17.87
N LYS A 181 -9.35 0.37 18.20
CA LYS A 181 -10.04 1.24 19.16
C LYS A 181 -10.10 0.51 20.50
N ILE A 182 -9.32 1.01 21.48
CA ILE A 182 -9.20 0.43 22.81
C ILE A 182 -9.45 1.57 23.83
N ASP A 183 -10.38 1.35 24.76
CA ASP A 183 -10.74 2.30 25.83
C ASP A 183 -10.98 3.74 25.33
N GLY A 184 -11.67 3.86 24.19
CA GLY A 184 -12.06 5.15 23.60
C GLY A 184 -10.97 5.85 22.79
N LYS A 185 -9.73 5.36 22.78
CA LYS A 185 -8.61 5.85 21.98
C LYS A 185 -8.39 4.98 20.75
N VAL A 186 -7.77 5.55 19.71
CA VAL A 186 -7.40 4.81 18.50
C VAL A 186 -5.88 4.67 18.44
N TYR A 187 -5.41 3.45 18.28
CA TYR A 187 -3.99 3.09 18.20
C TYR A 187 -3.65 2.59 16.80
N THR A 188 -2.50 2.98 16.29
CA THR A 188 -1.93 2.46 15.04
C THR A 188 -0.41 2.46 15.09
N ALA A 189 0.23 1.51 14.40
CA ALA A 189 1.68 1.43 14.35
C ALA A 189 2.30 2.71 13.77
N ALA A 190 3.40 3.18 14.36
CA ALA A 190 4.15 4.32 13.85
C ALA A 190 4.89 3.96 12.55
N THR A 191 5.00 4.92 11.64
CA THR A 191 5.70 4.75 10.35
C THR A 191 7.20 5.05 10.49
N VAL A 192 7.91 4.18 11.19
CA VAL A 192 9.34 4.37 11.56
C VAL A 192 10.30 3.52 10.72
N GLY A 193 9.96 3.20 9.48
CA GLY A 193 10.85 2.54 8.52
C GLY A 193 10.48 1.09 8.19
N THR A 194 9.56 0.45 8.90
CA THR A 194 9.05 -0.89 8.60
C THR A 194 7.60 -0.89 8.11
N VAL A 195 6.81 0.06 8.55
CA VAL A 195 5.39 0.23 8.20
C VAL A 195 5.25 1.17 7.00
N LEU A 196 4.45 0.77 6.00
CA LEU A 196 4.15 1.61 4.85
C LEU A 196 3.32 2.85 5.26
N PRO A 197 3.73 4.08 4.89
CA PRO A 197 2.97 5.28 5.19
C PRO A 197 1.72 5.38 4.29
N GLY A 198 0.64 4.72 4.71
CA GLY A 198 -0.61 4.63 3.95
C GLY A 198 -1.28 5.99 3.77
N VAL A 199 -1.72 6.30 2.54
CA VAL A 199 -2.48 7.51 2.23
C VAL A 199 -3.83 7.48 2.96
N THR A 200 -4.53 6.34 2.90
CA THR A 200 -5.78 6.13 3.64
C THR A 200 -5.55 6.18 5.15
N ARG A 201 -4.49 5.54 5.67
CA ARG A 201 -4.13 5.61 7.09
C ARG A 201 -4.01 7.06 7.57
N ARG A 202 -3.26 7.89 6.86
CA ARG A 202 -3.08 9.30 7.21
C ARG A 202 -4.41 10.06 7.19
N SER A 203 -5.24 9.82 6.19
CA SER A 203 -6.56 10.45 6.08
C SER A 203 -7.49 10.02 7.21
N CYS A 204 -7.49 8.74 7.59
CA CYS A 204 -8.24 8.26 8.75
C CYS A 204 -7.77 8.89 10.06
N ILE A 205 -6.47 9.07 10.26
CA ILE A 205 -5.93 9.74 11.45
C ILE A 205 -6.42 11.19 11.53
N GLU A 206 -6.35 11.94 10.43
CA GLU A 206 -6.82 13.32 10.36
C GLU A 206 -8.33 13.40 10.68
N LEU A 207 -9.15 12.53 10.07
CA LEU A 207 -10.58 12.47 10.28
C LEU A 207 -10.95 12.07 11.72
N LEU A 208 -10.28 11.07 12.30
CA LEU A 208 -10.50 10.65 13.68
C LEU A 208 -10.20 11.78 14.67
N LYS A 209 -9.12 12.53 14.44
CA LYS A 209 -8.78 13.70 15.26
C LYS A 209 -9.82 14.81 15.13
N ASP A 210 -10.33 15.06 13.92
CA ASP A 210 -11.41 16.03 13.68
C ASP A 210 -12.71 15.62 14.39
N TRP A 211 -12.99 14.33 14.49
CA TRP A 211 -14.11 13.80 15.27
C TRP A 211 -13.86 13.74 16.79
N GLY A 212 -12.73 14.25 17.27
CA GLY A 212 -12.39 14.34 18.69
C GLY A 212 -11.82 13.06 19.30
N TYR A 213 -11.43 12.06 18.51
CA TYR A 213 -10.72 10.90 19.04
C TYR A 213 -9.26 11.22 19.33
N GLU A 214 -8.75 10.69 20.45
CA GLU A 214 -7.31 10.61 20.70
C GLU A 214 -6.72 9.50 19.82
N VAL A 215 -5.77 9.86 18.95
CA VAL A 215 -5.08 8.90 18.07
C VAL A 215 -3.62 8.80 18.51
N VAL A 216 -3.19 7.58 18.85
CA VAL A 216 -1.84 7.25 19.30
C VAL A 216 -1.12 6.50 18.18
N GLU A 217 -0.05 7.09 17.66
CA GLU A 217 0.86 6.47 16.71
C GLU A 217 2.09 5.93 17.45
N GLY A 218 2.20 4.61 17.61
CA GLY A 218 3.26 4.03 18.43
C GLY A 218 3.36 2.51 18.36
N LYS A 219 4.09 1.93 19.29
CA LYS A 219 4.15 0.48 19.47
C LYS A 219 2.87 -0.01 20.15
N ILE A 220 2.30 -1.10 19.63
CA ILE A 220 1.11 -1.76 20.16
C ILE A 220 1.52 -3.21 20.39
N ALA A 221 1.60 -3.64 21.65
CA ALA A 221 1.96 -5.02 21.92
C ALA A 221 0.76 -5.94 21.59
N ILE A 222 1.04 -7.11 21.01
CA ILE A 222 -0.02 -8.07 20.69
C ILE A 222 -0.73 -8.61 21.93
N ALA A 223 -0.15 -8.44 23.09
CA ALA A 223 -0.70 -8.87 24.38
C ALA A 223 -1.59 -7.80 25.05
N ASP A 224 -1.57 -6.56 24.54
CA ASP A 224 -2.41 -5.46 25.05
C ASP A 224 -3.85 -5.57 24.49
#